data_4989871c3facef4b59d8a33fd37415c0
#
_entry.id   4989871c3facef4b59d8a33fd37415c0
#
_cell.length_a   1.000
_cell.length_b   1.000
_cell.length_c   1.000
_cell.angle_alpha   90.00
_cell.angle_beta   90.00
_cell.angle_gamma   90.00
#
_symmetry.space_group_name_H-M   'P 1'
#
loop_
_entity.id
_entity.type
_entity.pdbx_description
1 polymer ?
#
loop_
_entity_poly.entity_id
_entity_poly.type
_entity_poly.pdbx_seq_one_letter_code
_entity_poly.pdbx_strand_id
1 'polypeptide(L)'
;MSLQAAIKKRFSGFSLDVSLNTDGGVMGILGASGSGKSMTLKCIAGIETPDEGRIVLNGRVLFDSEKRINLPPQKRKIGYLFQNYALFPNMTVETNIAAGLSGSKEEKQEAAARMIRLFKLEGLEKRYPSQLSGGQQQRVALARILVYEPDVIMLDEPFSALDYYLKEQL
;
A
#
# COMPACT_ATOMS: atom_id res chain seq x y z
N MET A 1 -7.13 14.03 -8.74
CA MET A 1 -7.26 13.07 -7.60
C MET A 1 -7.03 13.86 -6.33
N SER A 2 -7.92 13.80 -5.35
CA SER A 2 -7.78 14.57 -4.10
C SER A 2 -7.86 13.63 -2.89
N LEU A 3 -7.00 13.85 -1.90
CA LEU A 3 -7.04 13.17 -0.62
C LEU A 3 -7.06 14.21 0.50
N GLN A 4 -8.03 14.11 1.38
CA GLN A 4 -8.14 14.92 2.59
C GLN A 4 -8.22 13.97 3.78
N ALA A 5 -7.38 14.18 4.78
CA ALA A 5 -7.39 13.41 6.02
C ALA A 5 -7.09 14.33 7.19
N ALA A 6 -8.00 14.40 8.14
CA ALA A 6 -7.82 15.04 9.43
C ALA A 6 -8.20 14.01 10.49
N ILE A 7 -7.21 13.44 11.17
CA ILE A 7 -7.39 12.28 12.03
C ILE A 7 -6.62 12.41 13.33
N LYS A 8 -7.17 11.83 14.39
CA LYS A 8 -6.51 11.65 15.67
C LYS A 8 -6.53 10.19 16.07
N LYS A 9 -5.43 9.73 16.64
CA LYS A 9 -5.33 8.39 17.23
C LYS A 9 -4.42 8.39 18.43
N ARG A 10 -4.87 7.81 19.53
CA ARG A 10 -4.12 7.69 20.79
C ARG A 10 -3.55 6.29 20.92
N PHE A 11 -2.30 6.24 21.33
CA PHE A 11 -1.59 5.02 21.68
C PHE A 11 -1.06 5.14 23.11
N SER A 12 -0.61 4.04 23.67
CA SER A 12 0.11 4.08 24.94
C SER A 12 1.44 4.85 24.76
N GLY A 13 1.52 6.08 25.28
CA GLY A 13 2.71 6.92 25.21
C GLY A 13 2.88 7.78 23.95
N PHE A 14 1.95 7.74 23.00
CA PHE A 14 2.00 8.55 21.78
C PHE A 14 0.60 8.91 21.29
N SER A 15 0.43 10.13 20.80
CA SER A 15 -0.80 10.53 20.12
C SER A 15 -0.50 11.10 18.74
N LEU A 16 -1.23 10.61 17.76
CA LEU A 16 -1.22 11.11 16.40
C LEU A 16 -2.32 12.17 16.25
N ASP A 17 -1.96 13.37 15.77
CA ASP A 17 -2.89 14.41 15.34
C ASP A 17 -2.36 14.96 14.01
N VAL A 18 -3.02 14.62 12.92
CA VAL A 18 -2.53 14.88 11.56
C VAL A 18 -3.62 15.43 10.68
N SER A 19 -3.28 16.48 9.94
CA SER A 19 -4.11 17.03 8.87
C SER A 19 -3.29 17.05 7.57
N LEU A 20 -3.82 16.38 6.54
CA LEU A 20 -3.23 16.29 5.20
C LEU A 20 -4.27 16.73 4.16
N ASN A 21 -3.82 17.46 3.16
CA ASN A 21 -4.62 17.76 1.98
C ASN A 21 -3.73 17.73 0.74
N THR A 22 -4.18 17.03 -0.31
CA THR A 22 -3.50 17.02 -1.61
C THR A 22 -4.52 16.93 -2.74
N ASP A 23 -4.27 17.71 -3.80
CA ASP A 23 -5.11 17.75 -5.00
C ASP A 23 -4.54 16.88 -6.14
N GLY A 24 -3.61 15.98 -5.81
CA GLY A 24 -3.00 15.03 -6.73
C GLY A 24 -1.48 15.10 -6.77
N GLY A 25 -0.90 14.38 -7.72
CA GLY A 25 0.56 14.27 -7.85
C GLY A 25 1.19 13.35 -6.81
N VAL A 26 2.43 13.66 -6.43
CA VAL A 26 3.20 12.91 -5.42
C VAL A 26 3.34 13.76 -4.17
N MET A 27 3.03 13.20 -3.01
CA MET A 27 3.22 13.84 -1.72
C MET A 27 4.18 13.01 -0.85
N GLY A 28 5.23 13.65 -0.35
CA GLY A 28 6.16 13.07 0.62
C GLY A 28 5.81 13.46 2.04
N ILE A 29 5.76 12.48 2.95
CA ILE A 29 5.63 12.71 4.40
C ILE A 29 7.00 12.56 5.04
N LEU A 30 7.54 13.66 5.54
CA LEU A 30 8.85 13.71 6.19
C LEU A 30 8.71 13.80 7.71
N GLY A 31 9.67 13.26 8.43
CA GLY A 31 9.71 13.30 9.89
C GLY A 31 10.64 12.26 10.48
N ALA A 32 11.02 12.43 11.74
CA ALA A 32 11.89 11.51 12.47
C ALA A 32 11.29 10.10 12.57
N SER A 33 12.11 9.09 12.86
CA SER A 33 11.62 7.76 13.20
C SER A 33 10.67 7.85 14.40
N GLY A 34 9.57 7.10 14.37
CA GLY A 34 8.55 7.14 15.43
C GLY A 34 7.58 8.33 15.37
N SER A 35 7.71 9.28 14.42
CA SER A 35 6.81 10.45 14.31
C SER A 35 5.38 10.13 13.83
N GLY A 36 5.05 8.86 13.57
CA GLY A 36 3.70 8.46 13.17
C GLY A 36 3.45 8.38 11.66
N LYS A 37 4.45 8.53 10.79
CA LYS A 37 4.31 8.47 9.32
C LYS A 37 3.59 7.20 8.85
N SER A 38 4.13 6.04 9.21
CA SER A 38 3.53 4.74 8.86
C SER A 38 2.13 4.58 9.43
N MET A 39 1.89 5.10 10.64
CA MET A 39 0.58 5.05 11.28
C MET A 39 -0.45 5.91 10.55
N THR A 40 -0.05 7.09 10.10
CA THR A 40 -0.89 7.97 9.26
C THR A 40 -1.31 7.23 7.98
N LEU A 41 -0.35 6.65 7.26
CA LEU A 41 -0.62 5.89 6.04
C LEU A 41 -1.55 4.68 6.31
N LYS A 42 -1.32 3.93 7.40
CA LYS A 42 -2.17 2.81 7.81
C LYS A 42 -3.60 3.24 8.16
N CYS A 43 -3.75 4.38 8.83
CA CYS A 43 -5.07 4.95 9.12
C CYS A 43 -5.82 5.31 7.83
N ILE A 44 -5.16 5.94 6.87
CA ILE A 44 -5.77 6.32 5.60
C ILE A 44 -6.13 5.07 4.79
N ALA A 45 -5.27 4.06 4.77
CA ALA A 45 -5.53 2.79 4.09
C ALA A 45 -6.61 1.94 4.78
N GLY A 46 -6.98 2.24 6.03
CA GLY A 46 -7.97 1.50 6.81
C GLY A 46 -7.43 0.23 7.48
N ILE A 47 -6.12 0.07 7.50
CA ILE A 47 -5.43 -1.00 8.24
C ILE A 47 -5.54 -0.74 9.74
N GLU A 48 -5.45 0.54 10.11
CA GLU A 48 -5.70 1.04 11.46
C GLU A 48 -6.92 1.95 11.46
N THR A 49 -7.70 1.93 12.55
CA THR A 49 -8.87 2.80 12.69
C THR A 49 -8.49 4.02 13.52
N PRO A 50 -8.64 5.27 13.01
CA PRO A 50 -8.52 6.46 13.81
C PRO A 50 -9.56 6.50 14.94
N ASP A 51 -9.26 7.21 16.04
CA ASP A 51 -10.24 7.41 17.12
C ASP A 51 -11.22 8.52 16.76
N GLU A 52 -10.71 9.58 16.11
CA GLU A 52 -11.51 10.75 15.71
C GLU A 52 -11.07 11.24 14.33
N GLY A 53 -11.98 11.95 13.65
CA GLY A 53 -11.68 12.68 12.43
C GLY A 53 -12.36 12.17 11.19
N ARG A 54 -11.81 12.57 10.03
CA ARG A 54 -12.41 12.28 8.72
C ARG A 54 -11.35 12.03 7.67
N ILE A 55 -11.63 11.09 6.76
CA ILE A 55 -10.80 10.78 5.59
C ILE A 55 -11.67 10.76 4.35
N VAL A 56 -11.29 11.52 3.34
CA VAL A 56 -11.99 11.62 2.05
C VAL A 56 -11.02 11.41 0.91
N LEU A 57 -11.33 10.53 -0.02
CA LEU A 57 -10.59 10.29 -1.25
C LEU A 57 -11.50 10.51 -2.45
N ASN A 58 -11.14 11.42 -3.35
CA ASN A 58 -11.92 11.77 -4.55
C ASN A 58 -13.40 12.09 -4.25
N GLY A 59 -13.66 12.85 -3.16
CA GLY A 59 -15.01 13.16 -2.70
C GLY A 59 -15.72 12.04 -1.94
N ARG A 60 -15.16 10.84 -1.92
CA ARG A 60 -15.73 9.67 -1.23
C ARG A 60 -15.23 9.62 0.20
N VAL A 61 -16.14 9.59 1.17
CA VAL A 61 -15.81 9.43 2.59
C VAL A 61 -15.39 8.00 2.87
N LEU A 62 -14.14 7.83 3.34
CA LEU A 62 -13.57 6.53 3.72
C LEU A 62 -13.72 6.27 5.22
N PHE A 63 -13.58 7.33 6.01
CA PHE A 63 -13.74 7.32 7.46
C PHE A 63 -14.36 8.64 7.93
N ASP A 64 -15.27 8.56 8.89
CA ASP A 64 -15.88 9.73 9.55
C ASP A 64 -16.39 9.28 10.92
N SER A 65 -15.72 9.73 11.99
CA SER A 65 -16.03 9.33 13.37
C SER A 65 -17.41 9.83 13.83
N GLU A 66 -17.83 11.02 13.39
CA GLU A 66 -19.13 11.61 13.75
C GLU A 66 -20.29 10.85 13.09
N LYS A 67 -20.10 10.50 11.79
CA LYS A 67 -21.11 9.79 11.00
C LYS A 67 -21.01 8.27 11.14
N ARG A 68 -20.08 7.75 11.94
CA ARG A 68 -19.80 6.32 12.12
C ARG A 68 -19.55 5.58 10.81
N ILE A 69 -18.86 6.23 9.88
CA ILE A 69 -18.42 5.64 8.62
C ILE A 69 -17.00 5.11 8.80
N ASN A 70 -16.79 3.84 8.51
CA ASN A 70 -15.46 3.22 8.45
C ASN A 70 -15.44 2.16 7.36
N LEU A 71 -14.98 2.52 6.17
CA LEU A 71 -14.85 1.57 5.08
C LEU A 71 -13.67 0.63 5.33
N PRO A 72 -13.84 -0.70 5.18
CA PRO A 72 -12.75 -1.64 5.29
C PRO A 72 -11.72 -1.41 4.17
N PRO A 73 -10.44 -1.80 4.36
CA PRO A 73 -9.35 -1.58 3.39
C PRO A 73 -9.71 -1.98 1.95
N GLN A 74 -10.34 -3.13 1.78
CA GLN A 74 -10.73 -3.69 0.48
C GLN A 74 -11.69 -2.79 -0.32
N LYS A 75 -12.43 -1.93 0.38
CA LYS A 75 -13.36 -0.99 -0.23
C LYS A 75 -12.78 0.41 -0.42
N ARG A 76 -11.56 0.68 0.03
CA ARG A 76 -10.96 2.03 -0.06
C ARG A 76 -10.31 2.33 -1.40
N LYS A 77 -10.00 1.31 -2.21
CA LYS A 77 -9.22 1.42 -3.45
C LYS A 77 -7.85 2.08 -3.24
N ILE A 78 -7.20 1.74 -2.14
CA ILE A 78 -5.88 2.21 -1.77
C ILE A 78 -4.89 1.04 -1.87
N GLY A 79 -3.84 1.22 -2.67
CA GLY A 79 -2.70 0.33 -2.70
C GLY A 79 -1.74 0.67 -1.57
N TYR A 80 -1.35 -0.29 -0.73
CA TYR A 80 -0.42 -0.08 0.36
C TYR A 80 0.80 -0.99 0.25
N LEU A 81 1.98 -0.38 0.09
CA LEU A 81 3.24 -1.11 0.15
C LEU A 81 3.80 -1.05 1.57
N PHE A 82 3.85 -2.20 2.22
CA PHE A 82 4.48 -2.36 3.53
C PHE A 82 6.00 -2.34 3.41
N GLN A 83 6.69 -1.87 4.44
CA GLN A 83 8.15 -1.84 4.53
C GLN A 83 8.79 -3.23 4.30
N ASN A 84 8.14 -4.30 4.75
CA ASN A 84 8.57 -5.69 4.58
C ASN A 84 7.89 -6.40 3.39
N TYR A 85 7.28 -5.62 2.46
CA TYR A 85 6.55 -6.09 1.28
C TYR A 85 5.33 -6.98 1.57
N ALA A 86 5.22 -7.60 2.73
CA ALA A 86 4.14 -8.47 3.19
C ALA A 86 3.68 -9.48 2.12
N LEU A 87 4.61 -10.12 1.41
CA LEU A 87 4.31 -11.19 0.47
C LEU A 87 3.81 -12.44 1.22
N PHE A 88 2.87 -13.15 0.62
CA PHE A 88 2.41 -14.43 1.15
C PHE A 88 3.52 -15.49 0.96
N PRO A 89 4.16 -15.99 2.04
CA PRO A 89 5.36 -16.81 1.93
C PRO A 89 5.11 -18.17 1.26
N ASN A 90 3.90 -18.68 1.37
CA ASN A 90 3.47 -19.98 0.82
C ASN A 90 2.81 -19.87 -0.55
N MET A 91 2.88 -18.71 -1.19
CA MET A 91 2.35 -18.47 -2.53
C MET A 91 3.50 -18.15 -3.50
N THR A 92 3.39 -18.63 -4.73
CA THR A 92 4.32 -18.27 -5.80
C THR A 92 4.16 -16.81 -6.22
N VAL A 93 5.06 -16.28 -7.05
CA VAL A 93 4.96 -14.92 -7.62
C VAL A 93 3.61 -14.72 -8.31
N GLU A 94 3.23 -15.63 -9.21
CA GLU A 94 1.97 -15.59 -9.95
C GLU A 94 0.77 -15.55 -8.99
N THR A 95 0.75 -16.43 -8.00
CA THR A 95 -0.35 -16.53 -7.04
C THR A 95 -0.37 -15.35 -6.05
N ASN A 96 0.79 -14.79 -5.67
CA ASN A 96 0.87 -13.56 -4.90
C ASN A 96 0.22 -12.38 -5.65
N ILE A 97 0.53 -12.21 -6.92
CA ILE A 97 -0.02 -11.12 -7.75
C ILE A 97 -1.53 -11.30 -7.93
N ALA A 98 -1.98 -12.53 -8.18
CA ALA A 98 -3.40 -12.84 -8.36
C ALA A 98 -4.21 -12.90 -7.06
N ALA A 99 -3.54 -12.87 -5.89
CA ALA A 99 -4.19 -13.04 -4.59
C ALA A 99 -5.29 -11.99 -4.37
N GLY A 100 -6.52 -12.45 -4.15
CA GLY A 100 -7.67 -11.60 -3.88
C GLY A 100 -8.34 -11.00 -5.12
N LEU A 101 -7.84 -11.20 -6.34
CA LEU A 101 -8.61 -10.87 -7.54
C LEU A 101 -9.92 -11.66 -7.59
N SER A 102 -10.98 -11.01 -8.04
CA SER A 102 -12.27 -11.65 -8.36
C SER A 102 -12.26 -12.08 -9.83
N GLY A 103 -13.12 -13.02 -10.21
CA GLY A 103 -13.25 -13.49 -11.59
C GLY A 103 -12.81 -14.94 -11.78
N SER A 104 -12.82 -15.40 -13.02
CA SER A 104 -12.43 -16.76 -13.40
C SER A 104 -10.93 -16.99 -13.18
N LYS A 105 -10.51 -18.24 -13.24
CA LYS A 105 -9.09 -18.61 -13.12
C LYS A 105 -8.27 -18.02 -14.26
N GLU A 106 -8.84 -18.04 -15.46
CA GLU A 106 -8.24 -17.52 -16.69
C GLU A 106 -8.03 -16.02 -16.61
N GLU A 107 -9.04 -15.26 -16.18
CA GLU A 107 -8.96 -13.81 -16.00
C GLU A 107 -7.87 -13.42 -14.99
N LYS A 108 -7.80 -14.15 -13.86
CA LYS A 108 -6.76 -13.93 -12.84
C LYS A 108 -5.35 -14.22 -13.36
N GLN A 109 -5.20 -15.29 -14.12
CA GLN A 109 -3.92 -15.66 -14.73
C GLN A 109 -3.48 -14.62 -15.75
N GLU A 110 -4.39 -14.15 -16.59
CA GLU A 110 -4.09 -13.11 -17.59
C GLU A 110 -3.68 -11.78 -16.93
N ALA A 111 -4.41 -11.36 -15.89
CA ALA A 111 -4.07 -10.17 -15.12
C ALA A 111 -2.69 -10.29 -14.45
N ALA A 112 -2.38 -11.43 -13.85
CA ALA A 112 -1.08 -11.69 -13.26
C ALA A 112 0.02 -11.70 -14.31
N ALA A 113 -0.19 -12.34 -15.47
CA ALA A 113 0.78 -12.38 -16.57
C ALA A 113 1.10 -10.98 -17.12
N ARG A 114 0.10 -10.10 -17.23
CA ARG A 114 0.29 -8.69 -17.58
C ARG A 114 1.23 -7.98 -16.61
N MET A 115 1.01 -8.16 -15.30
CA MET A 115 1.85 -7.55 -14.26
C MET A 115 3.26 -8.14 -14.25
N ILE A 116 3.40 -9.46 -14.45
CA ILE A 116 4.70 -10.14 -14.55
C ILE A 116 5.55 -9.52 -15.65
N ARG A 117 4.98 -9.33 -16.84
CA ARG A 117 5.69 -8.65 -17.95
C ARG A 117 6.02 -7.19 -17.61
N LEU A 118 5.07 -6.43 -17.09
CA LEU A 118 5.28 -5.01 -16.75
C LEU A 118 6.41 -4.82 -15.74
N PHE A 119 6.51 -5.72 -14.75
CA PHE A 119 7.52 -5.65 -13.70
C PHE A 119 8.80 -6.45 -13.98
N LYS A 120 8.96 -6.99 -15.19
CA LYS A 120 10.13 -7.79 -15.61
C LYS A 120 10.40 -8.94 -14.62
N LEU A 121 9.37 -9.75 -14.39
CA LEU A 121 9.39 -10.91 -13.49
C LEU A 121 9.25 -12.24 -14.25
N GLU A 122 9.42 -12.21 -15.59
CA GLU A 122 9.35 -13.41 -16.44
C GLU A 122 10.40 -14.43 -15.98
N GLY A 123 10.01 -15.69 -15.98
CA GLY A 123 10.82 -16.80 -15.49
C GLY A 123 10.83 -16.98 -13.97
N LEU A 124 10.13 -16.09 -13.23
CA LEU A 124 10.02 -16.16 -11.77
C LEU A 124 8.62 -16.60 -11.30
N GLU A 125 7.70 -16.87 -12.21
CA GLU A 125 6.25 -17.09 -11.96
C GLU A 125 5.99 -18.10 -10.85
N LYS A 126 6.76 -19.18 -10.86
CA LYS A 126 6.61 -20.34 -9.95
C LYS A 126 7.50 -20.26 -8.71
N ARG A 127 8.33 -19.21 -8.59
CA ARG A 127 9.18 -19.03 -7.40
C ARG A 127 8.37 -18.52 -6.21
N TYR A 128 8.84 -18.91 -5.03
CA TYR A 128 8.32 -18.41 -3.74
C TYR A 128 9.11 -17.18 -3.29
N PRO A 129 8.57 -16.32 -2.41
CA PRO A 129 9.26 -15.13 -1.91
C PRO A 129 10.67 -15.38 -1.37
N SER A 130 10.89 -16.50 -0.68
CA SER A 130 12.20 -16.90 -0.16
C SER A 130 13.27 -17.15 -1.22
N GLN A 131 12.87 -17.32 -2.47
CA GLN A 131 13.74 -17.57 -3.62
C GLN A 131 14.03 -16.31 -4.45
N LEU A 132 13.57 -15.15 -3.98
CA LEU A 132 13.66 -13.86 -4.66
C LEU A 132 14.62 -12.94 -3.93
N SER A 133 15.36 -12.11 -4.71
CA SER A 133 16.08 -10.98 -4.13
C SER A 133 15.11 -9.93 -3.56
N GLY A 134 15.60 -9.03 -2.67
CA GLY A 134 14.77 -7.96 -2.11
C GLY A 134 14.11 -7.08 -3.17
N GLY A 135 14.85 -6.70 -4.22
CA GLY A 135 14.29 -5.94 -5.34
C GLY A 135 13.26 -6.72 -6.16
N GLN A 136 13.41 -8.05 -6.29
CA GLN A 136 12.39 -8.90 -6.92
C GLN A 136 11.13 -8.98 -6.03
N GLN A 137 11.28 -9.15 -4.72
CA GLN A 137 10.15 -9.15 -3.78
C GLN A 137 9.38 -7.82 -3.81
N GLN A 138 10.09 -6.70 -3.86
CA GLN A 138 9.49 -5.37 -4.00
C GLN A 138 8.67 -5.26 -5.28
N ARG A 139 9.21 -5.70 -6.42
CA ARG A 139 8.49 -5.70 -7.70
C ARG A 139 7.25 -6.57 -7.66
N VAL A 140 7.30 -7.75 -7.04
CA VAL A 140 6.12 -8.61 -6.85
C VAL A 140 5.07 -7.93 -5.98
N ALA A 141 5.48 -7.24 -4.90
CA ALA A 141 4.56 -6.50 -4.03
C ALA A 141 3.88 -5.34 -4.76
N LEU A 142 4.64 -4.59 -5.56
CA LEU A 142 4.08 -3.52 -6.41
C LEU A 142 3.13 -4.07 -7.47
N ALA A 143 3.49 -5.16 -8.15
CA ALA A 143 2.64 -5.84 -9.12
C ALA A 143 1.32 -6.29 -8.48
N ARG A 144 1.37 -6.88 -7.27
CA ARG A 144 0.20 -7.29 -6.48
C ARG A 144 -0.72 -6.11 -6.12
N ILE A 145 -0.14 -4.94 -5.84
CA ILE A 145 -0.92 -3.73 -5.54
C ILE A 145 -1.57 -3.18 -6.80
N LEU A 146 -0.81 -3.06 -7.88
CA LEU A 146 -1.27 -2.39 -9.10
C LEU A 146 -2.26 -3.20 -9.92
N VAL A 147 -2.29 -4.54 -9.76
CA VAL A 147 -3.25 -5.40 -10.45
C VAL A 147 -4.71 -5.05 -10.11
N TYR A 148 -4.95 -4.38 -8.96
CA TYR A 148 -6.27 -3.90 -8.53
C TYR A 148 -6.64 -2.51 -9.03
N GLU A 149 -5.76 -1.85 -9.78
CA GLU A 149 -5.99 -0.49 -10.28
C GLU A 149 -6.44 0.47 -9.16
N PRO A 150 -5.62 0.68 -8.13
CA PRO A 150 -5.98 1.53 -7.00
C PRO A 150 -6.06 3.01 -7.41
N ASP A 151 -6.92 3.77 -6.73
CA ASP A 151 -7.03 5.22 -6.93
C ASP A 151 -5.79 5.96 -6.39
N VAL A 152 -5.14 5.42 -5.37
CA VAL A 152 -3.90 5.97 -4.76
C VAL A 152 -2.99 4.85 -4.29
N ILE A 153 -1.67 5.07 -4.36
CA ILE A 153 -0.66 4.17 -3.82
C ILE A 153 0.03 4.85 -2.65
N MET A 154 0.13 4.14 -1.54
CA MET A 154 0.85 4.55 -0.34
C MET A 154 2.08 3.67 -0.16
N LEU A 155 3.24 4.30 -0.10
CA LEU A 155 4.53 3.63 0.03
C LEU A 155 5.10 3.92 1.42
N ASP A 156 5.23 2.90 2.25
CA ASP A 156 5.79 3.00 3.59
C ASP A 156 7.27 2.61 3.56
N GLU A 157 8.15 3.61 3.63
CA GLU A 157 9.60 3.48 3.53
C GLU A 157 10.09 2.64 2.31
N PRO A 158 9.67 2.98 1.07
CA PRO A 158 9.91 2.14 -0.10
C PRO A 158 11.39 1.95 -0.44
N PHE A 159 12.27 2.79 0.11
CA PHE A 159 13.71 2.76 -0.14
C PHE A 159 14.51 2.17 1.03
N SER A 160 13.84 1.67 2.07
CA SER A 160 14.54 1.15 3.27
C SER A 160 15.43 -0.06 2.97
N ALA A 161 15.06 -0.88 1.98
CA ALA A 161 15.81 -2.07 1.56
C ALA A 161 16.80 -1.82 0.41
N LEU A 162 16.93 -0.58 -0.08
CA LEU A 162 17.94 -0.25 -1.09
C LEU A 162 19.31 -0.05 -0.41
N ASP A 163 20.35 -0.62 -1.04
CA ASP A 163 21.73 -0.38 -0.63
C ASP A 163 22.04 1.12 -0.62
N TYR A 164 22.85 1.57 0.34
CA TYR A 164 23.21 2.97 0.53
C TYR A 164 23.68 3.65 -0.77
N TYR A 165 24.39 2.90 -1.62
CA TYR A 165 24.92 3.38 -2.90
C TYR A 165 23.83 3.71 -3.93
N LEU A 166 22.71 3.02 -3.93
CA LEU A 166 21.56 3.29 -4.81
C LEU A 166 20.69 4.44 -4.32
N LYS A 167 20.74 4.74 -3.01
CA LYS A 167 20.01 5.86 -2.41
C LYS A 167 20.60 7.22 -2.79
N GLU A 168 21.89 7.29 -3.08
CA GLU A 168 22.58 8.53 -3.50
C GLU A 168 22.34 8.88 -4.97
N GLN A 169 21.80 7.95 -5.79
CA GLN A 169 21.56 8.16 -7.22
C GLN A 169 20.08 8.46 -7.56
N LEU A 170 19.20 8.49 -6.54
CA LEU A 170 17.77 8.79 -6.67
C LEU A 170 17.46 10.16 -6.09
#